data_06fc8d6800ba1ed06811ab8b14125c21
#
_entry.id   06fc8d6800ba1ed06811ab8b14125c21
#
_cell.length_a   1.000
_cell.length_b   1.000
_cell.length_c   1.000
_cell.angle_alpha   90.00
_cell.angle_beta   90.00
_cell.angle_gamma   90.00
#
_symmetry.space_group_name_H-M   'P 1'
#
loop_
_entity.id
_entity.type
_entity.pdbx_description
1 polymer ?
#
loop_
_entity_poly.entity_id
_entity_poly.type
_entity_poly.pdbx_seq_one_letter_code
_entity_poly.pdbx_strand_id
1 'polypeptide(L)'
;MDHIYKKIIDTQGIVVEFGTWWGQNMALFASLRGIYEPFNRHRKIVGFDTFTGFPSISEKDSNSNLMFQGNLGLPENYTAYLEKVMEFQEKDNPLSHIKKFEVVPGDAVQTIDEYLKKYPETIISLAYFDFDIYEPTKKCLEAIKPHLIKGSVLGFDELNDHDSPGETAAVKEVFGLNNIKLKRFRYASRTSYFVVE
;
A
#
# COMPACT_ATOMS: atom_id res chain seq x y z
N MET A 1 -2.34 9.23 7.43
CA MET A 1 -3.32 8.55 6.55
C MET A 1 -4.59 9.37 6.28
N ASP A 2 -5.27 9.96 7.25
CA ASP A 2 -6.49 10.76 7.03
C ASP A 2 -6.35 11.82 5.92
N HIS A 3 -5.26 12.60 5.93
CA HIS A 3 -5.00 13.62 4.91
C HIS A 3 -4.90 13.05 3.48
N ILE A 4 -4.31 11.86 3.33
CA ILE A 4 -4.18 11.18 2.03
C ILE A 4 -5.52 10.60 1.62
N TYR A 5 -6.22 9.93 2.54
CA TYR A 5 -7.53 9.33 2.27
C TYR A 5 -8.57 10.35 1.79
N LYS A 6 -8.60 11.53 2.39
CA LYS A 6 -9.51 12.62 1.97
C LYS A 6 -9.34 13.06 0.51
N LYS A 7 -8.20 12.77 -0.11
CA LYS A 7 -7.96 13.14 -1.52
C LYS A 7 -8.62 12.19 -2.51
N ILE A 8 -9.02 11.00 -2.06
CA ILE A 8 -9.60 9.97 -2.93
C ILE A 8 -11.11 9.80 -2.77
N ILE A 9 -11.76 10.55 -1.89
CA ILE A 9 -13.20 10.38 -1.60
C ILE A 9 -14.03 10.47 -2.88
N ASP A 10 -13.69 11.40 -3.78
CA ASP A 10 -14.37 11.61 -5.05
C ASP A 10 -13.73 10.82 -6.22
N THR A 11 -12.75 9.97 -5.94
CA THR A 11 -12.02 9.18 -6.94
C THR A 11 -12.45 7.73 -6.87
N GLN A 12 -12.94 7.15 -7.96
CA GLN A 12 -13.35 5.75 -8.02
C GLN A 12 -12.14 4.82 -7.90
N GLY A 13 -12.32 3.68 -7.22
CA GLY A 13 -11.31 2.62 -7.13
C GLY A 13 -11.10 2.10 -5.71
N ILE A 14 -10.20 1.14 -5.58
CA ILE A 14 -9.84 0.50 -4.32
C ILE A 14 -8.66 1.22 -3.65
N VAL A 15 -8.42 0.92 -2.38
CA VAL A 15 -7.19 1.28 -1.65
C VAL A 15 -6.30 0.05 -1.58
N VAL A 16 -5.04 0.20 -1.94
CA VAL A 16 -4.02 -0.86 -1.86
C VAL A 16 -2.90 -0.41 -0.93
N GLU A 17 -2.49 -1.27 -0.03
CA GLU A 17 -1.31 -1.11 0.81
C GLU A 17 -0.29 -2.18 0.44
N PHE A 18 0.92 -1.76 0.20
CA PHE A 18 2.09 -2.57 -0.09
C PHE A 18 3.07 -2.50 1.08
N GLY A 19 3.29 -3.61 1.79
CA GLY A 19 3.95 -3.64 3.07
C GLY A 19 2.95 -3.44 4.22
N THR A 20 2.08 -4.42 4.40
CA THR A 20 0.98 -4.34 5.37
C THR A 20 1.46 -4.53 6.81
N TRP A 21 2.52 -5.31 6.99
CA TRP A 21 3.11 -5.64 8.30
C TRP A 21 2.04 -6.03 9.34
N TRP A 22 1.91 -5.28 10.45
CA TRP A 22 0.90 -5.55 11.48
C TRP A 22 -0.54 -5.17 11.08
N GLY A 23 -0.78 -4.63 9.87
CA GLY A 23 -2.12 -4.27 9.38
C GLY A 23 -2.69 -2.96 9.92
N GLN A 24 -1.86 -2.14 10.57
CA GLN A 24 -2.32 -0.89 11.20
C GLN A 24 -2.92 0.10 10.20
N ASN A 25 -2.31 0.26 9.02
CA ASN A 25 -2.83 1.15 7.99
C ASN A 25 -4.06 0.57 7.30
N MET A 26 -4.12 -0.77 7.07
CA MET A 26 -5.34 -1.43 6.59
C MET A 26 -6.53 -1.15 7.50
N ALA A 27 -6.37 -1.34 8.82
CA ALA A 27 -7.41 -1.08 9.80
C ALA A 27 -7.80 0.40 9.83
N LEU A 28 -6.82 1.30 9.73
CA LEU A 28 -7.07 2.74 9.66
C LEU A 28 -7.81 3.13 8.39
N PHE A 29 -7.45 2.60 7.22
CA PHE A 29 -8.17 2.85 5.97
C PHE A 29 -9.60 2.30 6.02
N ALA A 30 -9.84 1.15 6.65
CA ALA A 30 -11.18 0.63 6.87
C ALA A 30 -12.02 1.56 7.75
N SER A 31 -11.42 2.11 8.82
CA SER A 31 -12.07 3.11 9.68
C SER A 31 -12.40 4.40 8.92
N LEU A 32 -11.45 4.92 8.13
CA LEU A 32 -11.65 6.14 7.33
C LEU A 32 -12.73 5.94 6.26
N ARG A 33 -12.80 4.75 5.65
CA ARG A 33 -13.91 4.39 4.76
C ARG A 33 -15.25 4.45 5.51
N GLY A 34 -15.34 3.89 6.70
CA GLY A 34 -16.54 3.96 7.52
C GLY A 34 -16.99 5.38 7.85
N ILE A 35 -16.03 6.28 8.07
CA ILE A 35 -16.26 7.69 8.40
C ILE A 35 -16.68 8.51 7.16
N TYR A 36 -15.92 8.40 6.06
CA TYR A 36 -16.10 9.28 4.90
C TYR A 36 -16.96 8.69 3.78
N GLU A 37 -16.99 7.36 3.67
CA GLU A 37 -17.66 6.65 2.58
C GLU A 37 -18.51 5.48 3.10
N PRO A 38 -19.43 5.70 4.07
CA PRO A 38 -20.12 4.62 4.79
C PRO A 38 -20.91 3.67 3.88
N PHE A 39 -21.34 4.14 2.71
CA PHE A 39 -22.14 3.37 1.75
C PHE A 39 -21.35 2.96 0.49
N ASN A 40 -20.03 3.23 0.44
CA ASN A 40 -19.21 2.83 -0.70
C ASN A 40 -18.81 1.35 -0.60
N ARG A 41 -19.63 0.47 -1.20
CA ARG A 41 -19.37 -0.97 -1.24
C ARG A 41 -18.17 -1.35 -2.12
N HIS A 42 -17.71 -0.46 -3.00
CA HIS A 42 -16.63 -0.72 -3.95
C HIS A 42 -15.26 -0.26 -3.44
N ARG A 43 -15.21 0.50 -2.34
CA ARG A 43 -13.96 0.91 -1.71
C ARG A 43 -13.36 -0.25 -0.89
N LYS A 44 -12.80 -1.24 -1.58
CA LYS A 44 -12.08 -2.36 -0.96
C LYS A 44 -10.71 -1.90 -0.47
N ILE A 45 -10.28 -2.43 0.67
CA ILE A 45 -8.92 -2.24 1.21
C ILE A 45 -8.17 -3.56 0.98
N VAL A 46 -7.05 -3.50 0.26
CA VAL A 46 -6.26 -4.68 -0.08
C VAL A 46 -4.84 -4.48 0.43
N GLY A 47 -4.35 -5.43 1.22
CA GLY A 47 -3.00 -5.39 1.78
C GLY A 47 -2.13 -6.52 1.24
N PHE A 48 -0.93 -6.18 0.76
CA PHE A 48 0.08 -7.11 0.26
C PHE A 48 1.25 -7.17 1.22
N ASP A 49 1.64 -8.36 1.66
CA ASP A 49 2.81 -8.56 2.51
C ASP A 49 3.27 -10.02 2.46
N THR A 50 4.56 -10.25 2.63
CA THR A 50 5.10 -11.60 2.82
C THR A 50 4.70 -12.17 4.18
N PHE A 51 4.55 -11.32 5.20
CA PHE A 51 4.45 -11.64 6.64
C PHE A 51 5.66 -12.41 7.18
N THR A 52 6.66 -12.65 6.34
CA THR A 52 7.92 -13.35 6.71
C THR A 52 9.14 -12.42 6.66
N GLY A 53 8.91 -11.12 6.47
CA GLY A 53 9.94 -10.10 6.34
C GLY A 53 10.43 -9.91 4.91
N PHE A 54 11.53 -9.19 4.73
CA PHE A 54 12.06 -8.89 3.40
C PHE A 54 12.40 -10.16 2.63
N PRO A 55 11.83 -10.39 1.43
CA PRO A 55 12.10 -11.58 0.64
C PRO A 55 13.52 -11.60 0.06
N SER A 56 14.05 -10.44 -0.28
CA SER A 56 15.41 -10.24 -0.80
C SER A 56 15.84 -8.79 -0.57
N ILE A 57 17.14 -8.55 -0.64
CA ILE A 57 17.73 -7.19 -0.59
C ILE A 57 18.57 -7.01 -1.85
N SER A 58 18.42 -5.87 -2.51
CA SER A 58 19.14 -5.50 -3.71
C SER A 58 20.31 -4.53 -3.42
N GLU A 59 21.19 -4.33 -4.39
CA GLU A 59 22.27 -3.33 -4.32
C GLU A 59 21.74 -1.88 -4.23
N LYS A 60 20.47 -1.65 -4.56
CA LYS A 60 19.81 -0.34 -4.47
C LYS A 60 19.19 -0.05 -3.12
N ASP A 61 19.16 -1.05 -2.26
CA ASP A 61 18.78 -0.91 -0.86
C ASP A 61 20.04 -0.54 -0.05
N SER A 62 19.86 0.02 1.14
CA SER A 62 21.02 0.43 1.93
C SER A 62 21.77 -0.76 2.53
N ASN A 63 23.02 -0.50 2.95
CA ASN A 63 23.78 -1.45 3.78
C ASN A 63 23.52 -1.24 5.28
N SER A 64 22.38 -0.68 5.65
CA SER A 64 22.04 -0.48 7.06
C SER A 64 21.80 -1.82 7.76
N ASN A 65 21.99 -1.86 9.07
CA ASN A 65 21.75 -3.05 9.87
C ASN A 65 20.28 -3.54 9.87
N LEU A 66 19.37 -2.76 9.28
CA LEU A 66 17.96 -3.12 9.12
C LEU A 66 17.69 -3.85 7.80
N MET A 67 18.58 -3.70 6.80
CA MET A 67 18.39 -4.27 5.46
C MET A 67 19.00 -5.67 5.35
N PHE A 68 18.28 -6.67 5.85
CA PHE A 68 18.64 -8.08 5.67
C PHE A 68 17.40 -8.94 5.43
N GLN A 69 17.58 -10.01 4.69
CA GLN A 69 16.50 -10.96 4.36
C GLN A 69 15.82 -11.50 5.63
N GLY A 70 14.51 -11.49 5.67
CA GLY A 70 13.69 -11.96 6.81
C GLY A 70 13.50 -10.93 7.91
N ASN A 71 14.13 -9.74 7.83
CA ASN A 71 13.82 -8.67 8.79
C ASN A 71 12.35 -8.24 8.68
N LEU A 72 11.79 -7.75 9.77
CA LEU A 72 10.37 -7.38 9.93
C LEU A 72 9.39 -8.55 9.77
N GLY A 73 9.87 -9.79 9.80
CA GLY A 73 9.01 -10.98 9.80
C GLY A 73 8.09 -11.03 11.03
N LEU A 74 6.89 -11.55 10.84
CA LEU A 74 5.85 -11.67 11.85
C LEU A 74 5.73 -13.12 12.38
N PRO A 75 5.06 -13.33 13.52
CA PRO A 75 4.81 -14.67 14.02
C PRO A 75 4.05 -15.55 13.01
N GLU A 76 4.28 -16.86 13.07
CA GLU A 76 3.54 -17.81 12.26
C GLU A 76 2.02 -17.60 12.39
N ASN A 77 1.31 -17.80 11.28
CA ASN A 77 -0.15 -17.64 11.21
C ASN A 77 -0.68 -16.21 11.43
N TYR A 78 0.18 -15.18 11.37
CA TYR A 78 -0.26 -13.80 11.55
C TYR A 78 -1.29 -13.37 10.52
N THR A 79 -1.21 -13.83 9.28
CA THR A 79 -2.21 -13.57 8.23
C THR A 79 -3.62 -13.91 8.67
N ALA A 80 -3.82 -15.10 9.26
CA ALA A 80 -5.13 -15.52 9.75
C ALA A 80 -5.62 -14.68 10.94
N TYR A 81 -4.69 -14.19 11.77
CA TYR A 81 -5.01 -13.25 12.84
C TYR A 81 -5.45 -11.90 12.28
N LEU A 82 -4.69 -11.34 11.31
CA LEU A 82 -5.02 -10.07 10.67
C LEU A 82 -6.37 -10.14 9.94
N GLU A 83 -6.68 -11.23 9.25
CA GLU A 83 -8.00 -11.43 8.63
C GLU A 83 -9.13 -11.32 9.66
N LYS A 84 -8.99 -11.93 10.83
CA LYS A 84 -9.97 -11.80 11.92
C LYS A 84 -10.08 -10.37 12.46
N VAL A 85 -8.95 -9.67 12.62
CA VAL A 85 -8.95 -8.26 13.02
C VAL A 85 -9.75 -7.44 12.01
N MET A 86 -9.48 -7.63 10.72
CA MET A 86 -10.19 -6.92 9.66
C MET A 86 -11.70 -7.31 9.58
N GLU A 87 -12.05 -8.54 9.88
CA GLU A 87 -13.45 -8.96 10.00
C GLU A 87 -14.17 -8.25 11.15
N PHE A 88 -13.54 -8.09 12.31
CA PHE A 88 -14.09 -7.31 13.41
C PHE A 88 -14.21 -5.84 13.05
N GLN A 89 -13.18 -5.27 12.43
CA GLN A 89 -13.19 -3.89 11.93
C GLN A 89 -14.34 -3.66 10.92
N GLU A 90 -14.60 -4.64 10.04
CA GLU A 90 -15.69 -4.57 9.07
C GLU A 90 -17.08 -4.61 9.74
N LYS A 91 -17.24 -5.35 10.84
CA LYS A 91 -18.51 -5.41 11.58
C LYS A 91 -18.92 -4.08 12.20
N ASP A 92 -17.95 -3.24 12.53
CA ASP A 92 -18.18 -1.90 13.09
C ASP A 92 -18.48 -0.85 12.00
N ASN A 93 -18.35 -1.23 10.72
CA ASN A 93 -18.60 -0.35 9.60
C ASN A 93 -20.00 -0.55 8.99
N PRO A 94 -20.60 0.48 8.38
CA PRO A 94 -21.81 0.31 7.57
C PRO A 94 -21.60 -0.70 6.44
N LEU A 95 -22.68 -1.37 6.03
CA LEU A 95 -22.65 -2.47 5.07
C LEU A 95 -21.73 -3.64 5.50
N SER A 96 -21.73 -3.95 6.80
CA SER A 96 -20.86 -4.98 7.41
C SER A 96 -21.07 -6.40 6.86
N HIS A 97 -22.21 -6.67 6.20
CA HIS A 97 -22.50 -7.94 5.52
C HIS A 97 -21.71 -8.11 4.21
N ILE A 98 -21.03 -7.05 3.72
CA ILE A 98 -20.18 -7.07 2.52
C ILE A 98 -18.72 -7.04 2.95
N LYS A 99 -17.95 -8.10 2.61
CA LYS A 99 -16.50 -8.12 2.85
C LYS A 99 -15.82 -7.11 1.90
N LYS A 100 -15.27 -6.05 2.46
CA LYS A 100 -14.62 -4.95 1.73
C LYS A 100 -13.12 -4.83 2.06
N PHE A 101 -12.49 -5.96 2.34
CA PHE A 101 -11.03 -6.06 2.51
C PHE A 101 -10.52 -7.39 1.94
N GLU A 102 -9.23 -7.45 1.64
CA GLU A 102 -8.50 -8.67 1.28
C GLU A 102 -7.07 -8.58 1.78
N VAL A 103 -6.58 -9.62 2.45
CA VAL A 103 -5.17 -9.78 2.80
C VAL A 103 -4.56 -10.72 1.77
N VAL A 104 -3.49 -10.29 1.12
CA VAL A 104 -2.81 -11.03 0.06
C VAL A 104 -1.40 -11.41 0.55
N PRO A 105 -1.24 -12.59 1.16
CA PRO A 105 0.05 -13.03 1.64
C PRO A 105 0.95 -13.50 0.50
N GLY A 106 2.25 -13.22 0.62
CA GLY A 106 3.28 -13.66 -0.31
C GLY A 106 4.12 -12.52 -0.86
N ASP A 107 5.11 -12.88 -1.69
CA ASP A 107 5.97 -11.90 -2.34
C ASP A 107 5.17 -11.08 -3.35
N ALA A 108 5.10 -9.77 -3.11
CA ALA A 108 4.33 -8.84 -3.93
C ALA A 108 4.83 -8.78 -5.39
N VAL A 109 6.08 -9.14 -5.66
CA VAL A 109 6.61 -9.28 -7.04
C VAL A 109 5.80 -10.27 -7.86
N GLN A 110 5.22 -11.28 -7.22
CA GLN A 110 4.40 -12.31 -7.85
C GLN A 110 2.91 -12.06 -7.64
N THR A 111 2.51 -11.79 -6.40
CA THR A 111 1.11 -11.73 -6.00
C THR A 111 0.36 -10.55 -6.61
N ILE A 112 1.04 -9.46 -6.98
CA ILE A 112 0.39 -8.33 -7.65
C ILE A 112 -0.15 -8.70 -9.04
N ASP A 113 0.64 -9.41 -9.84
CA ASP A 113 0.21 -9.84 -11.17
C ASP A 113 -0.95 -10.85 -11.09
N GLU A 114 -0.89 -11.77 -10.12
CA GLU A 114 -1.97 -12.72 -9.85
C GLU A 114 -3.26 -12.02 -9.45
N TYR A 115 -3.15 -11.02 -8.56
CA TYR A 115 -4.29 -10.23 -8.11
C TYR A 115 -4.95 -9.47 -9.29
N LEU A 116 -4.16 -8.75 -10.08
CA LEU A 116 -4.66 -7.97 -11.20
C LEU A 116 -5.23 -8.85 -12.33
N LYS A 117 -4.67 -10.05 -12.52
CA LYS A 117 -5.23 -11.04 -13.43
C LYS A 117 -6.56 -11.61 -12.94
N LYS A 118 -6.70 -11.83 -11.63
CA LYS A 118 -7.93 -12.30 -10.98
C LYS A 118 -9.04 -11.24 -11.01
N TYR A 119 -8.68 -9.97 -10.90
CA TYR A 119 -9.59 -8.83 -10.85
C TYR A 119 -9.23 -7.79 -11.95
N PRO A 120 -9.46 -8.10 -13.24
CA PRO A 120 -9.03 -7.22 -14.33
C PRO A 120 -9.76 -5.87 -14.35
N GLU A 121 -10.91 -5.77 -13.68
CA GLU A 121 -11.68 -4.53 -13.53
C GLU A 121 -11.10 -3.57 -12.50
N THR A 122 -9.99 -3.91 -11.84
CA THR A 122 -9.41 -3.12 -10.75
C THR A 122 -9.05 -1.71 -11.21
N ILE A 123 -9.57 -0.72 -10.51
CA ILE A 123 -9.14 0.68 -10.53
C ILE A 123 -8.57 0.98 -9.14
N ILE A 124 -7.43 1.65 -9.08
CA ILE A 124 -6.77 2.00 -7.82
C ILE A 124 -6.90 3.51 -7.59
N SER A 125 -7.59 3.89 -6.52
CA SER A 125 -7.70 5.29 -6.09
C SER A 125 -6.57 5.71 -5.16
N LEU A 126 -6.08 4.78 -4.32
CA LEU A 126 -4.94 4.99 -3.43
C LEU A 126 -4.05 3.75 -3.43
N ALA A 127 -2.77 3.93 -3.70
CA ALA A 127 -1.73 2.96 -3.42
C ALA A 127 -0.76 3.54 -2.38
N TYR A 128 -0.58 2.85 -1.26
CA TYR A 128 0.38 3.23 -0.22
C TYR A 128 1.51 2.22 -0.17
N PHE A 129 2.74 2.70 -0.28
CA PHE A 129 3.95 1.90 -0.28
C PHE A 129 4.69 2.07 1.04
N ASP A 130 5.05 0.93 1.65
CA ASP A 130 5.74 0.80 2.93
C ASP A 130 6.55 -0.52 2.89
N PHE A 131 7.27 -0.71 1.78
CA PHE A 131 8.09 -1.90 1.54
C PHE A 131 9.53 -1.74 1.98
N ASP A 132 10.00 -0.50 2.19
CA ASP A 132 11.39 -0.12 2.45
C ASP A 132 12.37 -0.43 1.30
N ILE A 133 12.11 -1.47 0.50
CA ILE A 133 13.03 -2.07 -0.46
C ILE A 133 12.62 -1.82 -1.93
N TYR A 134 13.63 -1.81 -2.79
CA TYR A 134 13.52 -1.39 -4.20
C TYR A 134 12.69 -2.32 -5.07
N GLU A 135 13.00 -3.63 -5.06
CA GLU A 135 12.50 -4.55 -6.08
C GLU A 135 10.97 -4.71 -6.05
N PRO A 136 10.33 -5.02 -4.91
CA PRO A 136 8.87 -5.11 -4.85
C PRO A 136 8.21 -3.75 -5.07
N THR A 137 8.81 -2.64 -4.62
CA THR A 137 8.28 -1.30 -4.88
C THR A 137 8.24 -1.01 -6.37
N LYS A 138 9.34 -1.22 -7.09
CA LYS A 138 9.39 -1.00 -8.54
C LYS A 138 8.40 -1.88 -9.29
N LYS A 139 8.39 -3.19 -9.00
CA LYS A 139 7.50 -4.14 -9.66
C LYS A 139 6.03 -3.78 -9.45
N CYS A 140 5.64 -3.45 -8.22
CA CYS A 140 4.26 -3.07 -7.92
C CYS A 140 3.88 -1.74 -8.59
N LEU A 141 4.77 -0.73 -8.59
CA LEU A 141 4.54 0.53 -9.30
C LEU A 141 4.30 0.32 -10.81
N GLU A 142 5.12 -0.52 -11.46
CA GLU A 142 4.97 -0.86 -12.88
C GLU A 142 3.64 -1.59 -13.15
N ALA A 143 3.31 -2.58 -12.32
CA ALA A 143 2.10 -3.39 -12.47
C ALA A 143 0.82 -2.57 -12.28
N ILE A 144 0.76 -1.68 -11.28
CA ILE A 144 -0.44 -0.89 -10.99
C ILE A 144 -0.61 0.32 -11.91
N LYS A 145 0.43 0.78 -12.60
CA LYS A 145 0.39 2.00 -13.43
C LYS A 145 -0.77 2.03 -14.43
N PRO A 146 -1.12 0.94 -15.13
CA PRO A 146 -2.30 0.89 -16.01
C PRO A 146 -3.65 0.94 -15.29
N HIS A 147 -3.67 0.72 -13.98
CA HIS A 147 -4.86 0.69 -13.13
C HIS A 147 -5.11 2.01 -12.38
N LEU A 148 -4.22 3.00 -12.58
CA LEU A 148 -4.36 4.35 -12.01
C LEU A 148 -5.19 5.22 -12.94
N ILE A 149 -5.94 6.14 -12.35
CA ILE A 149 -6.70 7.16 -13.08
C ILE A 149 -6.28 8.56 -12.59
N LYS A 150 -6.66 9.61 -13.31
CA LYS A 150 -6.48 10.99 -12.84
C LYS A 150 -7.19 11.16 -11.50
N GLY A 151 -6.47 11.71 -10.53
CA GLY A 151 -6.93 11.80 -9.15
C GLY A 151 -6.50 10.64 -8.25
N SER A 152 -5.97 9.53 -8.80
CA SER A 152 -5.34 8.48 -7.98
C SER A 152 -4.19 9.03 -7.18
N VAL A 153 -4.02 8.57 -5.96
CA VAL A 153 -2.97 9.00 -5.03
C VAL A 153 -1.97 7.86 -4.81
N LEU A 154 -0.70 8.15 -4.97
CA LEU A 154 0.37 7.25 -4.54
C LEU A 154 1.05 7.86 -3.32
N GLY A 155 1.01 7.14 -2.21
CA GLY A 155 1.64 7.49 -0.95
C GLY A 155 2.82 6.59 -0.66
N PHE A 156 3.82 7.11 0.07
CA PHE A 156 5.08 6.42 0.37
C PHE A 156 5.53 6.77 1.78
N ASP A 157 6.12 5.82 2.48
CA ASP A 157 6.66 6.06 3.81
C ASP A 157 8.11 6.54 3.77
N GLU A 158 8.99 5.97 2.92
CA GLU A 158 10.44 6.20 2.99
C GLU A 158 11.02 7.09 1.87
N LEU A 159 10.23 7.86 1.11
CA LEU A 159 10.87 8.70 0.08
C LEU A 159 11.84 9.71 0.69
N ASN A 160 13.05 9.75 0.11
CA ASN A 160 14.19 10.57 0.54
C ASN A 160 14.79 10.12 1.88
N ASP A 161 14.56 8.86 2.27
CA ASP A 161 15.22 8.27 3.43
C ASP A 161 16.59 7.69 3.01
N HIS A 162 17.62 7.95 3.82
CA HIS A 162 18.97 7.45 3.57
C HIS A 162 19.12 5.97 3.93
N ASP A 163 18.41 5.54 4.95
CA ASP A 163 18.48 4.16 5.45
C ASP A 163 17.64 3.19 4.62
N SER A 164 16.62 3.71 3.89
CA SER A 164 15.72 2.96 3.01
C SER A 164 15.60 3.63 1.62
N PRO A 165 16.69 3.71 0.82
CA PRO A 165 16.69 4.43 -0.46
C PRO A 165 15.90 3.72 -1.57
N GLY A 166 15.52 2.45 -1.36
CA GLY A 166 14.92 1.57 -2.36
C GLY A 166 13.65 2.12 -2.97
N GLU A 167 12.71 2.62 -2.16
CA GLU A 167 11.48 3.24 -2.65
C GLU A 167 11.74 4.47 -3.52
N THR A 168 12.68 5.33 -3.10
CA THR A 168 13.07 6.53 -3.87
C THR A 168 13.65 6.15 -5.24
N ALA A 169 14.51 5.13 -5.29
CA ALA A 169 15.09 4.62 -6.53
C ALA A 169 14.00 4.09 -7.47
N ALA A 170 13.04 3.33 -6.95
CA ALA A 170 11.92 2.79 -7.71
C ALA A 170 11.04 3.89 -8.30
N VAL A 171 10.62 4.87 -7.50
CA VAL A 171 9.80 6.00 -7.97
C VAL A 171 10.52 6.81 -9.04
N LYS A 172 11.82 7.07 -8.85
CA LYS A 172 12.66 7.77 -9.81
C LYS A 172 12.70 7.07 -11.18
N GLU A 173 12.79 5.75 -11.18
CA GLU A 173 12.84 4.97 -12.43
C GLU A 173 11.48 4.85 -13.12
N VAL A 174 10.39 4.62 -12.36
CA VAL A 174 9.06 4.34 -12.95
C VAL A 174 8.34 5.62 -13.39
N PHE A 175 8.46 6.70 -12.62
CA PHE A 175 7.73 7.94 -12.90
C PHE A 175 8.63 9.11 -13.31
N GLY A 176 9.90 9.14 -12.87
CA GLY A 176 10.78 10.28 -13.03
C GLY A 176 10.39 11.42 -12.08
N LEU A 177 11.30 11.86 -11.24
CA LEU A 177 10.98 12.88 -10.20
C LEU A 177 10.52 14.22 -10.80
N ASN A 178 10.95 14.55 -12.02
CA ASN A 178 10.55 15.77 -12.70
C ASN A 178 9.12 15.73 -13.27
N ASN A 179 8.53 14.55 -13.36
CA ASN A 179 7.20 14.35 -13.94
C ASN A 179 6.09 14.28 -12.88
N ILE A 180 6.45 14.31 -11.61
CA ILE A 180 5.50 14.20 -10.50
C ILE A 180 5.61 15.41 -9.57
N LYS A 181 4.48 15.82 -9.00
CA LYS A 181 4.44 16.85 -7.95
C LYS A 181 4.42 16.20 -6.59
N LEU A 182 5.60 15.79 -6.10
CA LEU A 182 5.74 15.18 -4.79
C LEU A 182 5.40 16.18 -3.68
N LYS A 183 4.52 15.76 -2.76
CA LYS A 183 4.05 16.52 -1.60
C LYS A 183 4.34 15.72 -0.33
N ARG A 184 4.44 16.40 0.80
CA ARG A 184 4.52 15.77 2.11
C ARG A 184 3.44 16.29 3.03
N PHE A 185 3.10 15.53 4.06
CA PHE A 185 2.24 16.02 5.13
C PHE A 185 3.08 16.81 6.14
N ARG A 186 2.65 18.06 6.46
CA ARG A 186 3.48 18.99 7.26
C ARG A 186 3.81 18.48 8.68
N TYR A 187 2.98 17.60 9.23
CA TYR A 187 3.12 17.11 10.60
C TYR A 187 3.70 15.68 10.68
N ALA A 188 4.05 15.07 9.55
CA ALA A 188 4.73 13.79 9.49
C ALA A 188 6.06 13.96 8.75
N SER A 189 7.13 13.37 9.29
CA SER A 189 8.47 13.50 8.70
C SER A 189 8.64 12.65 7.44
N ARG A 190 8.11 11.44 7.43
CA ARG A 190 8.38 10.41 6.41
C ARG A 190 7.34 10.41 5.29
N THR A 191 6.06 10.40 5.62
CA THR A 191 4.99 10.23 4.65
C THR A 191 4.97 11.30 3.56
N SER A 192 5.12 10.88 2.33
CA SER A 192 5.01 11.72 1.14
C SER A 192 4.05 11.10 0.12
N TYR A 193 3.57 11.89 -0.82
CA TYR A 193 2.60 11.44 -1.81
C TYR A 193 2.58 12.34 -3.05
N PHE A 194 2.07 11.79 -4.15
CA PHE A 194 1.66 12.58 -5.30
C PHE A 194 0.27 12.14 -5.81
N VAL A 195 -0.34 12.99 -6.61
CA VAL A 195 -1.63 12.75 -7.26
C VAL A 195 -1.37 12.59 -8.75
N VAL A 196 -1.96 11.58 -9.37
CA VAL A 196 -1.89 11.35 -10.83
C VAL A 196 -2.70 12.44 -11.52
N GLU A 197 -2.07 13.16 -12.46
CA GLU A 197 -2.65 14.31 -13.20
C GLU A 197 -3.14 13.91 -14.61
#